data_124a0c0d098f51ac88916095fed2f5cd
#
_entry.id   124a0c0d098f51ac88916095fed2f5cd
#
_cell.length_a   1.000
_cell.length_b   1.000
_cell.length_c   1.000
_cell.angle_alpha   90.00
_cell.angle_beta   90.00
_cell.angle_gamma   90.00
#
_symmetry.space_group_name_H-M   'P 1'
#
loop_
_entity.id
_entity.type
_entity.pdbx_description
1 polymer ?
#
loop_
_entity_poly.entity_id
_entity_poly.type
_entity_poly.pdbx_seq_one_letter_code
_entity_poly.pdbx_strand_id
1 'polypeptide(L)'
;MTYQLQLIGVINVLLLAAANPCVAQTDPSSVDPSDAEQLGIPQPAPIAQQTEAEAEVDRINYFGVGGTIGLSDEGETGLGDGGFSLVGRLSVTDHLSIHSASVLTGDSLASFAVTGGLPIQHQSTGRPLLFPFVGAGISVETDDFEVDPLVSGGVDVPITDLVTGTARINASFGNDGTDVGLVLGVGVDFLELL
;
A
#
# COMPACT_ATOMS: atom_id res chain seq x y z
N MET A 1 -24.96 -7.37 -13.85
CA MET A 1 -24.04 -8.11 -12.97
C MET A 1 -22.67 -8.41 -13.63
N THR A 2 -22.60 -8.86 -14.88
CA THR A 2 -21.32 -9.23 -15.55
C THR A 2 -20.38 -8.04 -15.80
N TYR A 3 -20.87 -6.86 -16.10
CA TYR A 3 -20.07 -5.65 -16.35
C TYR A 3 -19.43 -5.07 -15.09
N GLN A 4 -20.06 -5.24 -13.96
CA GLN A 4 -19.61 -4.77 -12.64
C GLN A 4 -18.33 -5.50 -12.21
N LEU A 5 -18.31 -6.83 -12.29
CA LEU A 5 -17.13 -7.65 -12.00
C LEU A 5 -15.95 -7.32 -12.93
N GLN A 6 -16.23 -6.96 -14.19
CA GLN A 6 -15.16 -6.56 -15.12
C GLN A 6 -14.55 -5.20 -14.76
N LEU A 7 -15.36 -4.24 -14.31
CA LEU A 7 -14.87 -2.91 -13.93
C LEU A 7 -13.98 -2.98 -12.70
N ILE A 8 -14.37 -3.71 -11.66
CA ILE A 8 -13.59 -3.92 -10.44
C ILE A 8 -12.25 -4.62 -10.77
N GLY A 9 -12.28 -5.64 -11.64
CA GLY A 9 -11.08 -6.32 -12.09
C GLY A 9 -10.12 -5.39 -12.85
N VAL A 10 -10.63 -4.53 -13.72
CA VAL A 10 -9.82 -3.58 -14.50
C VAL A 10 -9.17 -2.53 -13.61
N ILE A 11 -9.88 -2.01 -12.60
CA ILE A 11 -9.34 -1.00 -11.69
C ILE A 11 -8.18 -1.59 -10.87
N ASN A 12 -8.32 -2.80 -10.35
CA ASN A 12 -7.24 -3.45 -9.60
C ASN A 12 -6.03 -3.82 -10.49
N VAL A 13 -6.25 -4.26 -11.73
CA VAL A 13 -5.17 -4.54 -12.70
C VAL A 13 -4.47 -3.24 -13.14
N LEU A 14 -5.19 -2.12 -13.26
CA LEU A 14 -4.58 -0.85 -13.62
C LEU A 14 -3.65 -0.33 -12.51
N LEU A 15 -3.98 -0.55 -11.24
CA LEU A 15 -3.09 -0.23 -10.13
C LEU A 15 -1.79 -1.06 -10.17
N LEU A 16 -1.87 -2.32 -10.53
CA LEU A 16 -0.69 -3.19 -10.70
C LEU A 16 0.22 -2.72 -11.85
N ALA A 17 -0.36 -2.18 -12.95
CA ALA A 17 0.40 -1.71 -14.09
C ALA A 17 1.15 -0.39 -13.85
N ALA A 18 0.75 0.40 -12.84
CA ALA A 18 1.38 1.67 -12.49
C ALA A 18 2.67 1.51 -11.64
N ALA A 19 3.02 0.30 -11.23
CA ALA A 19 4.14 -0.01 -10.35
C ALA A 19 5.50 -0.14 -11.07
N ASN A 20 5.72 0.55 -12.21
CA ASN A 20 7.05 0.60 -12.80
C ASN A 20 7.96 1.52 -11.96
N PRO A 21 9.03 1.01 -11.33
CA PRO A 21 9.98 1.86 -10.63
C PRO A 21 10.67 2.76 -11.64
N CYS A 22 10.45 4.06 -11.53
CA CYS A 22 11.22 5.07 -12.25
C CYS A 22 12.61 5.13 -11.60
N VAL A 23 13.54 4.31 -12.06
CA VAL A 23 14.94 4.39 -11.67
C VAL A 23 15.53 5.61 -12.37
N ALA A 24 15.58 6.74 -11.67
CA ALA A 24 16.39 7.87 -12.11
C ALA A 24 17.87 7.48 -11.88
N GLN A 25 18.52 6.95 -12.90
CA GLN A 25 19.97 6.88 -12.95
C GLN A 25 20.52 8.29 -13.06
N THR A 26 20.94 8.87 -11.97
CA THR A 26 21.89 9.99 -11.96
C THR A 26 23.27 9.40 -12.15
N ASP A 27 23.79 9.52 -13.36
CA ASP A 27 25.17 9.21 -13.68
C ASP A 27 26.07 10.25 -12.97
N PRO A 28 26.88 9.90 -11.99
CA PRO A 28 27.85 10.83 -11.42
C PRO A 28 28.94 10.98 -12.45
N SER A 29 28.91 12.07 -13.22
CA SER A 29 29.95 12.45 -14.14
C SER A 29 31.31 12.36 -13.41
N SER A 30 32.13 11.45 -13.88
CA SER A 30 33.50 11.21 -13.46
C SER A 30 34.32 12.50 -13.60
N VAL A 31 34.54 13.17 -12.48
CA VAL A 31 35.61 14.18 -12.38
C VAL A 31 36.89 13.37 -12.17
N ASP A 32 37.80 13.46 -13.15
CA ASP A 32 39.08 12.78 -13.11
C ASP A 32 39.90 13.32 -11.90
N PRO A 33 40.30 12.47 -10.93
CA PRO A 33 41.02 12.92 -9.74
C PRO A 33 42.44 13.41 -10.04
N SER A 34 42.95 13.29 -11.25
CA SER A 34 44.31 13.69 -11.63
C SER A 34 44.50 15.21 -11.72
N ASP A 35 43.44 16.01 -11.82
CA ASP A 35 43.57 17.47 -11.94
C ASP A 35 43.73 18.19 -10.59
N ALA A 36 43.42 17.54 -9.47
CA ALA A 36 43.54 18.14 -8.15
C ALA A 36 44.98 18.20 -7.59
N GLU A 37 45.86 17.32 -8.08
CA GLU A 37 47.22 17.20 -7.58
C GLU A 37 48.16 18.31 -8.09
N GLN A 38 47.79 19.01 -9.17
CA GLN A 38 48.58 20.11 -9.74
C GLN A 38 48.44 21.45 -9.02
N LEU A 39 47.45 21.63 -8.16
CA LEU A 39 47.15 22.91 -7.52
C LEU A 39 47.64 23.03 -6.07
N GLY A 40 48.32 22.00 -5.49
CA GLY A 40 48.89 22.05 -4.15
C GLY A 40 47.84 22.32 -3.03
N ILE A 41 46.56 22.04 -3.30
CA ILE A 41 45.48 22.16 -2.33
C ILE A 41 45.54 20.93 -1.42
N PRO A 42 45.66 21.07 -0.06
CA PRO A 42 45.59 19.93 0.81
C PRO A 42 44.29 19.18 0.55
N GLN A 43 44.41 17.93 0.09
CA GLN A 43 43.22 17.08 -0.02
C GLN A 43 42.55 17.01 1.35
N PRO A 44 41.25 17.39 1.45
CA PRO A 44 40.51 17.10 2.64
C PRO A 44 40.59 15.56 2.83
N ALA A 45 40.89 15.14 4.07
CA ALA A 45 40.90 13.73 4.42
C ALA A 45 39.63 13.09 3.84
N PRO A 46 39.70 11.89 3.24
CA PRO A 46 38.52 11.25 2.72
C PRO A 46 37.55 11.16 3.89
N ILE A 47 36.51 11.99 3.84
CA ILE A 47 35.34 11.78 4.67
C ILE A 47 34.91 10.40 4.24
N ALA A 48 35.11 9.41 5.14
CA ALA A 48 34.53 8.11 4.94
C ALA A 48 33.06 8.41 4.61
N GLN A 49 32.71 8.30 3.32
CA GLN A 49 31.34 8.16 2.94
C GLN A 49 30.92 6.89 3.68
N GLN A 50 30.36 7.11 4.89
CA GLN A 50 29.44 6.14 5.42
C GLN A 50 28.38 6.08 4.31
N THR A 51 28.57 5.15 3.40
CA THR A 51 27.46 4.54 2.73
C THR A 51 26.65 3.99 3.91
N GLU A 52 25.76 4.80 4.47
CA GLU A 52 24.59 4.24 5.13
C GLU A 52 24.07 3.32 4.04
N ALA A 53 24.34 2.02 4.18
CA ALA A 53 23.52 1.03 3.56
C ALA A 53 22.14 1.38 4.13
N GLU A 54 21.38 2.19 3.40
CA GLU A 54 19.94 2.31 3.60
C GLU A 54 19.51 0.85 3.65
N ALA A 55 19.16 0.41 4.85
CA ALA A 55 18.57 -0.90 5.02
C ALA A 55 17.36 -0.83 4.09
N GLU A 56 17.46 -1.57 2.98
CA GLU A 56 16.40 -1.65 1.99
C GLU A 56 15.18 -2.11 2.77
N VAL A 57 14.30 -1.14 3.07
CA VAL A 57 13.08 -1.42 3.82
C VAL A 57 12.25 -2.24 2.85
N ASP A 58 12.10 -3.51 3.16
CA ASP A 58 11.30 -4.46 2.39
C ASP A 58 9.91 -3.86 2.15
N ARG A 59 9.67 -3.38 0.93
CA ARG A 59 8.42 -2.75 0.54
C ARG A 59 7.39 -3.83 0.32
N ILE A 60 6.39 -3.87 1.19
CA ILE A 60 5.30 -4.83 1.07
C ILE A 60 4.34 -4.38 -0.04
N ASN A 61 4.25 -5.17 -1.11
CA ASN A 61 3.33 -4.98 -2.22
C ASN A 61 2.56 -6.27 -2.45
N TYR A 62 1.31 -6.29 -2.11
CA TYR A 62 0.52 -7.51 -2.23
C TYR A 62 -0.82 -7.29 -2.94
N PHE A 63 -1.30 -8.36 -3.53
CA PHE A 63 -2.67 -8.56 -3.95
C PHE A 63 -3.20 -9.85 -3.33
N GLY A 64 -4.44 -9.84 -2.86
CA GLY A 64 -4.98 -10.97 -2.14
C GLY A 64 -6.49 -10.99 -2.01
N VAL A 65 -6.93 -11.89 -1.18
CA VAL A 65 -8.35 -12.15 -0.90
C VAL A 65 -8.62 -12.05 0.59
N GLY A 66 -9.86 -11.76 0.92
CA GLY A 66 -10.28 -11.63 2.31
C GLY A 66 -11.78 -11.60 2.47
N GLY A 67 -12.21 -11.13 3.62
CA GLY A 67 -13.60 -10.86 3.94
C GLY A 67 -13.74 -9.53 4.65
N THR A 68 -14.85 -8.88 4.41
CA THR A 68 -15.28 -7.70 5.15
C THR A 68 -16.40 -8.10 6.09
N ILE A 69 -16.35 -7.61 7.31
CA ILE A 69 -17.40 -7.75 8.33
C ILE A 69 -17.94 -6.34 8.56
N GLY A 70 -19.22 -6.13 8.26
CA GLY A 70 -19.90 -4.88 8.57
C GLY A 70 -19.99 -4.65 10.06
N LEU A 71 -19.74 -3.43 10.49
CA LEU A 71 -19.79 -3.00 11.89
C LEU A 71 -20.85 -1.93 12.14
N SER A 72 -21.50 -1.40 11.11
CA SER A 72 -22.63 -0.49 11.19
C SER A 72 -23.94 -1.27 11.33
N ASP A 73 -24.86 -0.79 12.19
CA ASP A 73 -26.11 -1.49 12.49
C ASP A 73 -27.13 -1.46 11.32
N GLU A 74 -27.03 -0.47 10.44
CA GLU A 74 -27.82 -0.31 9.22
C GLU A 74 -26.85 0.07 8.09
N GLY A 75 -26.13 -0.94 7.56
CA GLY A 75 -25.20 -0.72 6.45
C GLY A 75 -25.98 -0.50 5.16
N GLU A 76 -25.77 0.64 4.52
CA GLU A 76 -26.35 0.96 3.20
C GLU A 76 -25.40 0.59 2.06
N THR A 77 -24.13 0.33 2.39
CA THR A 77 -23.09 -0.01 1.40
C THR A 77 -22.53 -1.41 1.63
N GLY A 78 -21.86 -1.96 0.62
CA GLY A 78 -21.16 -3.24 0.74
C GLY A 78 -20.10 -3.26 1.87
N LEU A 79 -19.68 -2.10 2.40
CA LEU A 79 -18.79 -2.02 3.56
C LEU A 79 -19.54 -2.36 4.86
N GLY A 80 -20.78 -1.85 5.02
CA GLY A 80 -21.63 -2.13 6.16
C GLY A 80 -22.23 -3.54 6.13
N ASP A 81 -22.59 -4.04 4.96
CA ASP A 81 -23.10 -5.41 4.79
C ASP A 81 -22.03 -6.48 4.93
N GLY A 82 -20.81 -6.15 4.57
CA GLY A 82 -19.70 -7.09 4.56
C GLY A 82 -19.76 -8.09 3.41
N GLY A 83 -18.77 -9.00 3.35
CA GLY A 83 -18.74 -10.03 2.33
C GLY A 83 -17.33 -10.44 1.89
N PHE A 84 -17.26 -11.18 0.76
CA PHE A 84 -15.99 -11.55 0.16
C PHE A 84 -15.29 -10.31 -0.40
N SER A 85 -13.99 -10.20 -0.15
CA SER A 85 -13.23 -9.00 -0.54
C SER A 85 -11.93 -9.37 -1.27
N LEU A 86 -11.59 -8.54 -2.26
CA LEU A 86 -10.25 -8.45 -2.81
C LEU A 86 -9.50 -7.35 -2.08
N VAL A 87 -8.25 -7.59 -1.72
CA VAL A 87 -7.41 -6.65 -0.99
C VAL A 87 -6.09 -6.43 -1.70
N GLY A 88 -5.57 -5.21 -1.62
CA GLY A 88 -4.28 -4.88 -2.22
C GLY A 88 -3.56 -3.78 -1.47
N ARG A 89 -2.23 -3.76 -1.63
CA ARG A 89 -1.34 -2.70 -1.19
C ARG A 89 -0.25 -2.47 -2.22
N LEU A 90 0.01 -1.20 -2.51
CA LEU A 90 1.13 -0.75 -3.30
C LEU A 90 1.92 0.28 -2.48
N SER A 91 3.15 -0.03 -2.16
CA SER A 91 4.06 0.90 -1.47
C SER A 91 4.66 1.89 -2.47
N VAL A 92 4.40 3.17 -2.25
CA VAL A 92 4.96 4.27 -3.05
C VAL A 92 6.32 4.68 -2.51
N THR A 93 6.44 4.75 -1.19
CA THR A 93 7.67 4.98 -0.45
C THR A 93 7.71 4.05 0.75
N ASP A 94 8.76 4.11 1.56
CA ASP A 94 8.88 3.31 2.79
C ASP A 94 7.80 3.63 3.83
N HIS A 95 7.17 4.81 3.71
CA HIS A 95 6.16 5.29 4.66
C HIS A 95 4.81 5.58 4.03
N LEU A 96 4.72 5.62 2.70
CA LEU A 96 3.50 5.94 1.97
C LEU A 96 3.08 4.78 1.09
N SER A 97 1.83 4.39 1.20
CA SER A 97 1.25 3.28 0.42
C SER A 97 -0.14 3.62 -0.08
N ILE A 98 -0.58 2.93 -1.10
CA ILE A 98 -1.97 2.93 -1.56
C ILE A 98 -2.56 1.58 -1.17
N HIS A 99 -3.62 1.61 -0.38
CA HIS A 99 -4.40 0.43 -0.05
C HIS A 99 -5.69 0.40 -0.85
N SER A 100 -6.06 -0.78 -1.32
CA SER A 100 -7.35 -1.02 -1.99
C SER A 100 -8.08 -2.17 -1.32
N ALA A 101 -9.41 -2.08 -1.33
CA ALA A 101 -10.29 -3.20 -1.01
C ALA A 101 -11.53 -3.11 -1.88
N SER A 102 -12.03 -4.26 -2.36
CA SER A 102 -13.27 -4.34 -3.13
C SER A 102 -14.14 -5.44 -2.52
N VAL A 103 -15.31 -5.06 -2.06
CA VAL A 103 -16.33 -5.99 -1.55
C VAL A 103 -17.16 -6.45 -2.73
N LEU A 104 -17.33 -7.77 -2.90
CA LEU A 104 -17.94 -8.38 -4.08
C LEU A 104 -19.33 -8.99 -3.82
N THR A 105 -19.85 -8.85 -2.62
CA THR A 105 -21.16 -9.37 -2.21
C THR A 105 -22.10 -8.22 -1.85
N GLY A 106 -23.40 -8.39 -2.16
CA GLY A 106 -24.39 -7.32 -1.96
C GLY A 106 -24.14 -6.14 -2.89
N ASP A 107 -24.24 -4.95 -2.37
CA ASP A 107 -23.92 -3.73 -3.08
C ASP A 107 -22.38 -3.61 -3.16
N SER A 108 -21.87 -3.91 -4.34
CA SER A 108 -20.43 -4.02 -4.56
C SER A 108 -19.75 -2.65 -4.40
N LEU A 109 -18.71 -2.60 -3.58
CA LEU A 109 -17.97 -1.38 -3.26
C LEU A 109 -16.48 -1.55 -3.52
N ALA A 110 -15.87 -0.54 -4.13
CA ALA A 110 -14.42 -0.45 -4.26
C ALA A 110 -13.90 0.73 -3.44
N SER A 111 -12.88 0.50 -2.63
CA SER A 111 -12.26 1.52 -1.79
C SER A 111 -10.76 1.66 -2.10
N PHE A 112 -10.28 2.91 -2.08
CA PHE A 112 -8.89 3.27 -2.28
C PHE A 112 -8.48 4.31 -1.24
N ALA A 113 -7.38 4.07 -0.55
CA ALA A 113 -6.85 5.00 0.44
C ALA A 113 -5.35 5.20 0.26
N VAL A 114 -4.92 6.45 0.33
CA VAL A 114 -3.51 6.80 0.51
C VAL A 114 -3.23 6.76 2.00
N THR A 115 -2.26 5.96 2.40
CA THR A 115 -1.98 5.66 3.80
C THR A 115 -0.53 5.96 4.15
N GLY A 116 -0.32 6.51 5.34
CA GLY A 116 0.98 6.63 5.96
C GLY A 116 1.17 5.56 7.03
N GLY A 117 2.36 4.98 7.10
CA GLY A 117 2.66 3.94 8.08
C GLY A 117 4.13 3.88 8.44
N LEU A 118 4.44 3.16 9.52
CA LEU A 118 5.81 2.96 10.00
C LEU A 118 6.06 1.47 10.19
N PRO A 119 7.12 0.91 9.60
CA PRO A 119 7.47 -0.48 9.84
C PRO A 119 7.96 -0.64 11.30
N ILE A 120 7.34 -1.55 12.04
CA ILE A 120 7.86 -1.98 13.34
C ILE A 120 8.72 -3.21 13.10
N GLN A 121 10.02 -3.09 13.39
CA GLN A 121 11.02 -4.12 13.14
C GLN A 121 11.46 -4.80 14.43
N HIS A 122 11.87 -6.04 14.30
CA HIS A 122 12.48 -6.78 15.39
C HIS A 122 13.91 -6.25 15.64
N GLN A 123 14.20 -5.79 16.86
CA GLN A 123 15.45 -5.12 17.22
C GLN A 123 16.72 -5.92 16.92
N SER A 124 16.67 -7.26 16.97
CA SER A 124 17.87 -8.10 16.78
C SER A 124 18.07 -8.58 15.33
N THR A 125 17.01 -8.63 14.52
CA THR A 125 17.07 -9.18 13.15
C THR A 125 16.80 -8.16 12.07
N GLY A 126 16.29 -6.96 12.43
CA GLY A 126 15.85 -5.94 11.46
C GLY A 126 14.62 -6.34 10.64
N ARG A 127 14.10 -7.56 10.81
CA ARG A 127 12.94 -8.03 10.05
C ARG A 127 11.67 -7.28 10.46
N PRO A 128 10.84 -6.86 9.49
CA PRO A 128 9.57 -6.23 9.80
C PRO A 128 8.64 -7.25 10.50
N LEU A 129 8.04 -6.82 11.61
CA LEU A 129 7.06 -7.60 12.36
C LEU A 129 5.64 -7.23 11.96
N LEU A 130 5.40 -5.92 11.78
CA LEU A 130 4.11 -5.39 11.40
C LEU A 130 4.24 -3.96 10.87
N PHE A 131 3.27 -3.55 10.05
CA PHE A 131 3.16 -2.22 9.46
C PHE A 131 1.81 -1.61 9.85
N PRO A 132 1.73 -0.89 10.97
CA PRO A 132 0.55 -0.09 11.27
C PRO A 132 0.45 1.07 10.28
N PHE A 133 -0.76 1.38 9.84
CA PHE A 133 -1.02 2.45 8.91
C PHE A 133 -2.35 3.15 9.22
N VAL A 134 -2.44 4.38 8.76
CA VAL A 134 -3.67 5.17 8.74
C VAL A 134 -3.66 6.06 7.51
N GLY A 135 -4.84 6.33 6.96
CA GLY A 135 -4.96 7.18 5.79
C GLY A 135 -6.38 7.55 5.45
N ALA A 136 -6.52 8.23 4.33
CA ALA A 136 -7.80 8.67 3.81
C ALA A 136 -7.87 8.42 2.30
N GLY A 137 -9.08 8.35 1.79
CA GLY A 137 -9.32 8.07 0.39
C GLY A 137 -10.78 8.21 0.00
N ILE A 138 -11.20 7.36 -0.88
CA ILE A 138 -12.58 7.31 -1.39
C ILE A 138 -13.06 5.86 -1.41
N SER A 139 -14.36 5.70 -1.24
CA SER A 139 -15.13 4.51 -1.62
C SER A 139 -16.01 4.83 -2.81
N VAL A 140 -16.20 3.87 -3.66
CA VAL A 140 -17.03 3.96 -4.86
C VAL A 140 -17.99 2.79 -4.88
N GLU A 141 -19.27 3.07 -4.78
CA GLU A 141 -20.30 2.08 -5.02
C GLU A 141 -20.41 1.81 -6.52
N THR A 142 -20.53 0.55 -6.86
CA THR A 142 -20.56 0.19 -8.29
C THR A 142 -21.93 0.19 -8.89
N ASP A 143 -22.99 0.21 -8.09
CA ASP A 143 -24.38 0.18 -8.57
C ASP A 143 -24.86 1.56 -9.00
N ASP A 144 -24.65 2.59 -8.19
CA ASP A 144 -25.07 3.96 -8.46
C ASP A 144 -23.91 4.92 -8.78
N PHE A 145 -22.66 4.43 -8.74
CA PHE A 145 -21.44 5.24 -8.91
C PHE A 145 -21.33 6.38 -7.89
N GLU A 146 -21.85 6.18 -6.70
CA GLU A 146 -21.67 7.12 -5.61
C GLU A 146 -20.23 7.07 -5.09
N VAL A 147 -19.67 8.25 -4.80
CA VAL A 147 -18.28 8.39 -4.34
C VAL A 147 -18.28 9.08 -3.01
N ASP A 148 -17.81 8.38 -1.99
CA ASP A 148 -17.79 8.87 -0.62
C ASP A 148 -16.35 9.02 -0.08
N PRO A 149 -16.12 10.00 0.80
CA PRO A 149 -14.88 10.06 1.55
C PRO A 149 -14.69 8.82 2.43
N LEU A 150 -13.44 8.32 2.46
CA LEU A 150 -13.08 7.14 3.22
C LEU A 150 -11.92 7.45 4.18
N VAL A 151 -12.00 6.91 5.39
CA VAL A 151 -10.86 6.81 6.30
C VAL A 151 -10.54 5.32 6.50
N SER A 152 -9.25 4.99 6.42
CA SER A 152 -8.76 3.63 6.56
C SER A 152 -7.63 3.58 7.58
N GLY A 153 -7.63 2.58 8.44
CA GLY A 153 -6.55 2.32 9.37
C GLY A 153 -6.43 0.85 9.68
N GLY A 154 -5.21 0.38 9.89
CA GLY A 154 -5.01 -1.05 10.10
C GLY A 154 -3.57 -1.45 10.31
N VAL A 155 -3.32 -2.73 10.12
CA VAL A 155 -2.02 -3.34 10.25
C VAL A 155 -1.82 -4.41 9.18
N ASP A 156 -0.65 -4.40 8.56
CA ASP A 156 -0.18 -5.48 7.71
C ASP A 156 0.91 -6.25 8.45
N VAL A 157 0.81 -7.57 8.40
CA VAL A 157 1.71 -8.50 9.10
C VAL A 157 2.32 -9.44 8.08
N PRO A 158 3.63 -9.32 7.78
CA PRO A 158 4.32 -10.30 6.94
C PRO A 158 4.34 -11.65 7.66
N ILE A 159 3.68 -12.66 7.09
CA ILE A 159 3.62 -14.02 7.61
C ILE A 159 4.84 -14.80 7.10
N THR A 160 5.17 -14.60 5.84
CA THR A 160 6.38 -15.09 5.16
C THR A 160 6.92 -14.00 4.25
N ASP A 161 8.04 -14.22 3.61
CA ASP A 161 8.59 -13.29 2.62
C ASP A 161 7.62 -13.05 1.43
N LEU A 162 6.74 -14.01 1.14
CA LEU A 162 5.75 -13.96 0.05
C LEU A 162 4.33 -13.66 0.51
N VAL A 163 4.00 -13.84 1.77
CA VAL A 163 2.61 -13.79 2.25
C VAL A 163 2.44 -12.77 3.34
N THR A 164 1.51 -11.86 3.15
CA THR A 164 1.15 -10.83 4.12
C THR A 164 -0.31 -10.98 4.54
N GLY A 165 -0.55 -11.01 5.85
CA GLY A 165 -1.88 -10.84 6.44
C GLY A 165 -2.21 -9.37 6.61
N THR A 166 -3.45 -8.98 6.40
CA THR A 166 -3.94 -7.61 6.62
C THR A 166 -5.19 -7.60 7.48
N ALA A 167 -5.24 -6.66 8.42
CA ALA A 167 -6.44 -6.34 9.18
C ALA A 167 -6.63 -4.83 9.18
N ARG A 168 -7.77 -4.35 8.67
CA ARG A 168 -8.03 -2.92 8.54
C ARG A 168 -9.49 -2.57 8.84
N ILE A 169 -9.69 -1.40 9.41
CA ILE A 169 -11.00 -0.80 9.57
C ILE A 169 -11.12 0.32 8.54
N ASN A 170 -12.20 0.27 7.78
CA ASN A 170 -12.58 1.29 6.82
C ASN A 170 -13.87 1.95 7.30
N ALA A 171 -13.92 3.27 7.23
CA ALA A 171 -15.12 4.06 7.49
C ALA A 171 -15.40 4.94 6.27
N SER A 172 -16.56 4.75 5.65
CA SER A 172 -17.08 5.54 4.53
C SER A 172 -18.13 6.51 5.04
N PHE A 173 -18.10 7.74 4.54
CA PHE A 173 -18.96 8.83 5.00
C PHE A 173 -19.85 9.28 3.83
N GLY A 174 -20.96 8.59 3.63
CA GLY A 174 -21.96 8.91 2.61
C GLY A 174 -22.97 9.96 3.06
N ASN A 175 -23.85 10.35 2.14
CA ASN A 175 -24.91 11.30 2.42
C ASN A 175 -25.98 10.73 3.36
N ASP A 176 -26.20 9.44 3.32
CA ASP A 176 -27.22 8.71 4.07
C ASP A 176 -26.72 8.16 5.41
N GLY A 177 -25.39 8.13 5.60
CA GLY A 177 -24.82 7.65 6.85
C GLY A 177 -23.32 7.42 6.83
N THR A 178 -22.84 6.72 7.84
CA THR A 178 -21.44 6.29 7.94
C THR A 178 -21.39 4.78 8.03
N ASP A 179 -20.79 4.16 7.05
CA ASP A 179 -20.55 2.72 7.03
C ASP A 179 -19.16 2.37 7.53
N VAL A 180 -19.10 1.40 8.41
CA VAL A 180 -17.84 0.90 8.99
C VAL A 180 -17.72 -0.59 8.72
N GLY A 181 -16.58 -1.01 8.21
CA GLY A 181 -16.28 -2.41 7.96
C GLY A 181 -14.88 -2.80 8.44
N LEU A 182 -14.78 -4.01 8.99
CA LEU A 182 -13.53 -4.68 9.31
C LEU A 182 -13.15 -5.60 8.15
N VAL A 183 -12.05 -5.30 7.48
CA VAL A 183 -11.49 -6.11 6.39
C VAL A 183 -10.37 -6.97 6.94
N LEU A 184 -10.49 -8.29 6.77
CA LEU A 184 -9.46 -9.27 7.09
C LEU A 184 -9.05 -9.99 5.81
N GLY A 185 -7.75 -10.09 5.54
CA GLY A 185 -7.30 -10.70 4.31
C GLY A 185 -5.89 -11.28 4.36
N VAL A 186 -5.56 -12.00 3.32
CA VAL A 186 -4.20 -12.48 3.05
C VAL A 186 -3.87 -12.17 1.60
N GLY A 187 -2.65 -11.71 1.38
CA GLY A 187 -2.14 -11.37 0.06
C GLY A 187 -0.79 -11.99 -0.21
N VAL A 188 -0.46 -12.10 -1.49
CA VAL A 188 0.83 -12.58 -1.98
C VAL A 188 1.58 -11.39 -2.56
N ASP A 189 2.86 -11.25 -2.19
CA ASP A 189 3.72 -10.22 -2.75
C ASP A 189 3.99 -10.53 -4.22
N PHE A 190 3.56 -9.63 -5.09
CA PHE A 190 3.66 -9.84 -6.52
C PHE A 190 4.99 -9.37 -7.11
N LEU A 191 5.75 -8.53 -6.41
CA LEU A 191 7.07 -8.11 -6.86
C LEU A 191 8.13 -9.19 -6.62
N GLU A 192 7.95 -10.00 -5.60
CA GLU A 192 8.81 -11.18 -5.35
C GLU A 192 8.58 -12.31 -6.38
N LEU A 193 7.51 -12.25 -7.17
CA LEU A 193 7.17 -13.25 -8.18
C LEU A 193 7.69 -12.89 -9.58
N LEU A 194 8.23 -11.69 -9.79
CA LEU A 194 8.73 -11.19 -11.08
C LEU A 194 10.25 -11.24 -11.15
#